data_c2fe70efbd439f0492328e426af04628
#
_entry.id   c2fe70efbd439f0492328e426af04628
#
_cell.length_a   1.000
_cell.length_b   1.000
_cell.length_c   1.000
_cell.angle_alpha   90.00
_cell.angle_beta   90.00
_cell.angle_gamma   90.00
#
_symmetry.space_group_name_H-M   'P 1'
#
loop_
_entity.id
_entity.type
_entity.pdbx_description
1 polymer ?
#
loop_
_entity_poly.entity_id
_entity_poly.type
_entity_poly.pdbx_seq_one_letter_code
_entity_poly.pdbx_strand_id
1 'polypeptide(L)'
;MVNRQCAQWALAVCVVVWSVVVLWGSPATALPLALKGKFEILTGEVSTHAPGKVKLIEFADFYCPHCHHFDETGLPLLVKEFGNKLEITMVGFPVIRGKLPTAFDMYEQAKMMGKGNEMRTVLFRTIHKDKIDGVLDRSLREVLIKEVGLDPKAFEEGMASGKPARAVEDGRRWGERIKVSSTPSVLLDGNIKVDGLNMTPENVVTVIRSILDADAKK
;
A
#
# COMPACT_ATOMS: atom_id res chain seq x y z
N MET A 1 11.28 -11.64 87.73
CA MET A 1 10.00 -10.98 88.02
C MET A 1 9.26 -10.73 86.74
N VAL A 2 8.11 -11.27 86.68
CA VAL A 2 7.10 -11.30 85.64
C VAL A 2 6.71 -9.85 85.26
N ASN A 3 6.54 -9.56 83.95
CA ASN A 3 5.27 -9.02 83.54
C ASN A 3 4.96 -9.21 82.08
N ARG A 4 3.83 -9.81 81.84
CA ARG A 4 3.11 -10.02 80.63
C ARG A 4 2.36 -8.73 80.24
N GLN A 5 2.23 -8.44 79.00
CA GLN A 5 0.98 -7.89 78.40
C GLN A 5 1.07 -8.03 76.87
N CYS A 6 0.35 -8.96 76.41
CA CYS A 6 -0.87 -8.93 75.56
C CYS A 6 -0.76 -8.20 74.24
N ALA A 7 -0.74 -9.04 73.30
CA ALA A 7 -1.22 -9.01 71.94
C ALA A 7 -2.32 -7.98 71.62
N GLN A 8 -2.17 -7.32 70.46
CA GLN A 8 -3.31 -7.04 69.55
C GLN A 8 -2.89 -7.14 68.15
N TRP A 9 -3.47 -8.08 67.46
CA TRP A 9 -3.34 -8.36 66.04
C TRP A 9 -4.21 -7.35 65.27
N ALA A 10 -3.64 -6.49 64.46
CA ALA A 10 -4.35 -5.77 63.45
C ALA A 10 -4.02 -6.38 62.07
N LEU A 11 -4.91 -7.21 61.57
CA LEU A 11 -4.93 -7.73 60.20
C LEU A 11 -5.29 -6.58 59.29
N ALA A 12 -4.29 -6.03 58.56
CA ALA A 12 -4.52 -5.15 57.43
C ALA A 12 -4.82 -6.02 56.20
N VAL A 13 -6.08 -6.11 55.85
CA VAL A 13 -6.53 -6.73 54.59
C VAL A 13 -6.21 -5.76 53.46
N CYS A 14 -5.12 -5.99 52.72
CA CYS A 14 -4.86 -5.31 51.47
C CYS A 14 -5.80 -5.88 50.40
N VAL A 15 -6.87 -5.17 50.11
CA VAL A 15 -7.74 -5.38 48.95
C VAL A 15 -6.99 -4.86 47.74
N VAL A 16 -6.34 -5.76 46.98
CA VAL A 16 -5.77 -5.46 45.67
C VAL A 16 -6.93 -5.40 44.70
N VAL A 17 -7.37 -4.18 44.39
CA VAL A 17 -8.33 -3.93 43.30
C VAL A 17 -7.59 -4.11 41.97
N TRP A 18 -7.73 -5.26 41.35
CA TRP A 18 -7.31 -5.48 39.98
C TRP A 18 -8.24 -4.69 39.04
N SER A 19 -7.77 -3.52 38.61
CA SER A 19 -8.42 -2.77 37.53
C SER A 19 -8.22 -3.54 36.20
N VAL A 20 -9.22 -4.30 35.81
CA VAL A 20 -9.29 -4.90 34.48
C VAL A 20 -9.50 -3.78 33.48
N VAL A 21 -8.43 -3.30 32.85
CA VAL A 21 -8.53 -2.41 31.70
C VAL A 21 -9.05 -3.26 30.54
N VAL A 22 -10.36 -3.24 30.35
CA VAL A 22 -10.99 -3.78 29.14
C VAL A 22 -10.59 -2.85 27.99
N LEU A 23 -9.58 -3.26 27.22
CA LEU A 23 -9.26 -2.65 25.94
C LEU A 23 -10.46 -2.92 25.01
N TRP A 24 -11.33 -1.93 24.92
CA TRP A 24 -12.36 -1.91 23.89
C TRP A 24 -11.66 -1.72 22.55
N GLY A 25 -11.28 -2.82 21.92
CA GLY A 25 -10.93 -2.83 20.52
C GLY A 25 -12.15 -2.31 19.76
N SER A 26 -12.03 -1.16 19.11
CA SER A 26 -13.07 -0.65 18.22
C SER A 26 -13.37 -1.74 17.20
N PRO A 27 -14.63 -2.17 17.02
CA PRO A 27 -14.96 -3.15 16.01
C PRO A 27 -14.54 -2.58 14.65
N ALA A 28 -13.75 -3.33 13.91
CA ALA A 28 -13.49 -3.01 12.51
C ALA A 28 -14.85 -2.83 11.84
N THR A 29 -15.14 -1.63 11.38
CA THR A 29 -16.45 -1.27 10.82
C THR A 29 -16.61 -2.09 9.55
N ALA A 30 -17.38 -3.16 9.61
CA ALA A 30 -17.71 -3.95 8.42
C ALA A 30 -18.42 -3.04 7.42
N LEU A 31 -17.87 -2.94 6.21
CA LEU A 31 -18.52 -2.23 5.12
C LEU A 31 -19.87 -2.90 4.84
N PRO A 32 -20.95 -2.14 4.61
CA PRO A 32 -22.25 -2.71 4.31
C PRO A 32 -22.20 -3.54 3.03
N LEU A 33 -22.95 -4.64 3.00
CA LEU A 33 -22.99 -5.67 1.94
C LEU A 33 -23.44 -5.18 0.54
N ALA A 34 -23.67 -3.89 0.35
CA ALA A 34 -24.28 -3.31 -0.85
C ALA A 34 -23.33 -2.41 -1.66
N LEU A 35 -22.03 -2.75 -1.72
CA LEU A 35 -21.11 -2.04 -2.60
C LEU A 35 -21.45 -2.31 -4.07
N LYS A 36 -21.34 -1.26 -4.92
CA LYS A 36 -21.56 -1.34 -6.37
C LYS A 36 -20.24 -1.58 -7.09
N GLY A 37 -20.33 -2.17 -8.28
CA GLY A 37 -19.19 -2.51 -9.13
C GLY A 37 -18.82 -3.98 -9.08
N LYS A 38 -17.74 -4.34 -9.75
CA LYS A 38 -17.23 -5.71 -9.83
C LYS A 38 -15.91 -5.79 -9.06
N PHE A 39 -15.88 -6.58 -8.01
CA PHE A 39 -14.75 -6.74 -7.11
C PHE A 39 -14.83 -8.09 -6.39
N GLU A 40 -13.73 -8.47 -5.74
CA GLU A 40 -13.64 -9.60 -4.82
C GLU A 40 -13.39 -9.09 -3.41
N ILE A 41 -14.11 -9.63 -2.41
CA ILE A 41 -13.77 -9.40 -0.99
C ILE A 41 -12.83 -10.50 -0.54
N LEU A 42 -11.65 -10.11 -0.08
CA LEU A 42 -10.63 -11.02 0.43
C LEU A 42 -10.92 -11.33 1.90
N THR A 43 -11.51 -12.48 2.15
CA THR A 43 -11.95 -12.90 3.51
C THR A 43 -10.78 -13.15 4.48
N GLY A 44 -9.56 -13.34 3.96
CA GLY A 44 -8.34 -13.52 4.77
C GLY A 44 -7.58 -12.23 5.08
N GLU A 45 -8.01 -11.09 4.53
CA GLU A 45 -7.35 -9.80 4.71
C GLU A 45 -8.17 -8.89 5.61
N VAL A 46 -7.47 -8.12 6.44
CA VAL A 46 -8.11 -7.17 7.36
C VAL A 46 -8.43 -5.88 6.61
N SER A 47 -9.67 -5.40 6.72
CA SER A 47 -10.03 -4.09 6.19
C SER A 47 -9.27 -2.98 6.93
N THR A 48 -8.68 -2.08 6.16
CA THR A 48 -8.04 -0.84 6.67
C THR A 48 -8.91 0.39 6.41
N HIS A 49 -10.20 0.16 6.16
CA HIS A 49 -11.18 1.21 5.86
C HIS A 49 -11.22 2.29 6.94
N ALA A 50 -11.23 3.54 6.51
CA ALA A 50 -11.45 4.71 7.36
C ALA A 50 -12.53 5.60 6.73
N PRO A 51 -13.57 6.01 7.49
CA PRO A 51 -14.67 6.80 6.94
C PRO A 51 -14.21 8.05 6.19
N GLY A 52 -14.80 8.28 5.01
CA GLY A 52 -14.53 9.44 4.17
C GLY A 52 -13.23 9.39 3.37
N LYS A 53 -12.47 8.32 3.46
CA LYS A 53 -11.24 8.09 2.67
C LYS A 53 -11.17 6.67 2.17
N VAL A 54 -10.54 6.48 1.01
CA VAL A 54 -10.24 5.17 0.44
C VAL A 54 -8.74 5.06 0.19
N LYS A 55 -8.14 3.98 0.66
CA LYS A 55 -6.76 3.62 0.35
C LYS A 55 -6.74 2.70 -0.86
N LEU A 56 -6.08 3.13 -1.92
CA LEU A 56 -5.88 2.34 -3.12
C LEU A 56 -4.42 1.90 -3.20
N ILE A 57 -4.20 0.60 -3.21
CA ILE A 57 -2.91 0.00 -3.46
C ILE A 57 -2.96 -0.62 -4.85
N GLU A 58 -2.10 -0.14 -5.74
CA GLU A 58 -1.97 -0.67 -7.08
C GLU A 58 -0.80 -1.64 -7.16
N PHE A 59 -1.05 -2.85 -7.62
CA PHE A 59 -0.03 -3.80 -8.04
C PHE A 59 0.26 -3.60 -9.51
N ALA A 60 1.45 -3.12 -9.83
CA ALA A 60 1.82 -2.75 -11.19
C ALA A 60 3.21 -3.26 -11.58
N ASP A 61 3.34 -3.55 -12.87
CA ASP A 61 4.60 -3.88 -13.52
C ASP A 61 5.01 -2.75 -14.45
N PHE A 62 6.23 -2.22 -14.28
CA PHE A 62 6.74 -1.13 -15.12
C PHE A 62 6.84 -1.48 -16.61
N TYR A 63 6.96 -2.76 -16.95
CA TYR A 63 7.04 -3.23 -18.32
C TYR A 63 5.67 -3.60 -18.92
N CYS A 64 4.59 -3.52 -18.12
CA CYS A 64 3.24 -3.84 -18.56
C CYS A 64 2.58 -2.64 -19.28
N PRO A 65 2.20 -2.77 -20.56
CA PRO A 65 1.52 -1.68 -21.30
C PRO A 65 0.19 -1.26 -20.68
N HIS A 66 -0.53 -2.19 -20.05
CA HIS A 66 -1.80 -1.87 -19.38
C HIS A 66 -1.58 -1.06 -18.11
N CYS A 67 -0.48 -1.29 -17.37
CA CYS A 67 -0.10 -0.48 -16.21
C CYS A 67 0.26 0.95 -16.65
N HIS A 68 1.06 1.09 -17.73
CA HIS A 68 1.36 2.39 -18.29
C HIS A 68 0.09 3.13 -18.73
N HIS A 69 -0.84 2.44 -19.43
CA HIS A 69 -2.11 3.04 -19.83
C HIS A 69 -2.94 3.49 -18.61
N PHE A 70 -2.99 2.68 -17.56
CA PHE A 70 -3.68 3.05 -16.32
C PHE A 70 -3.02 4.23 -15.62
N ASP A 71 -1.69 4.31 -15.64
CA ASP A 71 -0.93 5.46 -15.12
C ASP A 71 -1.29 6.76 -15.86
N GLU A 72 -1.45 6.71 -17.19
CA GLU A 72 -1.74 7.87 -18.01
C GLU A 72 -3.22 8.30 -18.00
N THR A 73 -4.14 7.37 -17.82
CA THR A 73 -5.57 7.64 -17.99
C THR A 73 -6.39 7.34 -16.74
N GLY A 74 -6.19 6.19 -16.12
CA GLY A 74 -6.97 5.73 -14.98
C GLY A 74 -6.67 6.51 -13.71
N LEU A 75 -5.41 6.63 -13.32
CA LEU A 75 -5.04 7.37 -12.11
C LEU A 75 -5.41 8.85 -12.16
N PRO A 76 -5.16 9.61 -13.26
CA PRO A 76 -5.62 10.97 -13.35
C PRO A 76 -7.14 11.13 -13.22
N LEU A 77 -7.92 10.18 -13.79
CA LEU A 77 -9.36 10.13 -13.62
C LEU A 77 -9.76 9.96 -12.15
N LEU A 78 -9.14 9.00 -11.45
CA LEU A 78 -9.39 8.75 -10.03
C LEU A 78 -9.03 9.96 -9.16
N VAL A 79 -7.88 10.57 -9.40
CA VAL A 79 -7.44 11.78 -8.67
C VAL A 79 -8.39 12.95 -8.92
N LYS A 80 -8.83 13.15 -10.17
CA LYS A 80 -9.81 14.19 -10.53
C LYS A 80 -11.14 13.98 -9.82
N GLU A 81 -11.61 12.74 -9.75
CA GLU A 81 -12.93 12.39 -9.19
C GLU A 81 -12.96 12.47 -7.66
N PHE A 82 -11.91 11.96 -7.01
CA PHE A 82 -11.93 11.75 -5.55
C PHE A 82 -11.01 12.69 -4.77
N GLY A 83 -10.00 13.26 -5.41
CA GLY A 83 -9.09 14.23 -4.79
C GLY A 83 -8.46 13.70 -3.49
N ASN A 84 -8.58 14.49 -2.44
CA ASN A 84 -8.02 14.18 -1.11
C ASN A 84 -8.74 13.05 -0.35
N LYS A 85 -9.83 12.51 -0.90
CA LYS A 85 -10.50 11.32 -0.37
C LYS A 85 -9.83 10.01 -0.80
N LEU A 86 -8.85 10.07 -1.72
CA LEU A 86 -8.16 8.91 -2.23
C LEU A 86 -6.67 8.99 -1.90
N GLU A 87 -6.16 7.96 -1.24
CA GLU A 87 -4.74 7.76 -0.99
C GLU A 87 -4.24 6.63 -1.92
N ILE A 88 -3.28 6.96 -2.79
CA ILE A 88 -2.78 6.02 -3.80
C ILE A 88 -1.35 5.61 -3.44
N THR A 89 -1.10 4.30 -3.43
CA THR A 89 0.24 3.73 -3.28
C THR A 89 0.42 2.65 -4.34
N MET A 90 1.60 2.59 -4.95
CA MET A 90 1.96 1.50 -5.87
C MET A 90 2.85 0.48 -5.15
N VAL A 91 2.62 -0.78 -5.45
CA VAL A 91 3.48 -1.92 -5.14
C VAL A 91 4.04 -2.46 -6.44
N GLY A 92 5.35 -2.49 -6.58
CA GLY A 92 6.00 -3.11 -7.73
C GLY A 92 5.73 -4.61 -7.73
N PHE A 93 5.09 -5.09 -8.81
CA PHE A 93 4.69 -6.50 -8.93
C PHE A 93 5.14 -7.06 -10.30
N PRO A 94 6.39 -7.56 -10.38
CA PRO A 94 6.97 -8.02 -11.64
C PRO A 94 6.29 -9.31 -12.13
N VAL A 95 5.55 -9.23 -13.24
CA VAL A 95 4.90 -10.36 -13.92
C VAL A 95 5.47 -10.61 -15.32
N ILE A 96 6.10 -9.61 -15.93
CA ILE A 96 6.70 -9.72 -17.25
C ILE A 96 8.03 -10.47 -17.13
N ARG A 97 8.07 -11.66 -17.70
CA ARG A 97 9.25 -12.54 -17.63
C ARG A 97 10.42 -11.97 -18.43
N GLY A 98 11.64 -12.25 -18.00
CA GLY A 98 12.87 -11.88 -18.67
C GLY A 98 13.25 -10.41 -18.51
N LYS A 99 12.51 -9.64 -17.73
CA LYS A 99 12.87 -8.28 -17.33
C LYS A 99 13.57 -8.29 -15.98
N LEU A 100 14.58 -7.43 -15.86
CA LEU A 100 15.35 -7.33 -14.62
C LEU A 100 14.62 -6.44 -13.61
N PRO A 101 14.77 -6.70 -12.31
CA PRO A 101 14.03 -5.98 -11.27
C PRO A 101 14.48 -4.54 -11.04
N THR A 102 15.50 -4.03 -11.72
CA THR A 102 16.11 -2.72 -11.44
C THR A 102 15.13 -1.55 -11.46
N ALA A 103 14.13 -1.54 -12.34
CA ALA A 103 13.12 -0.48 -12.35
C ALA A 103 12.29 -0.48 -11.05
N PHE A 104 11.96 -1.66 -10.55
CA PHE A 104 11.23 -1.82 -9.29
C PHE A 104 12.10 -1.39 -8.09
N ASP A 105 13.39 -1.77 -8.08
CA ASP A 105 14.32 -1.36 -7.03
C ASP A 105 14.50 0.15 -7.02
N MET A 106 14.62 0.78 -8.19
CA MET A 106 14.71 2.24 -8.35
C MET A 106 13.45 2.93 -7.81
N TYR A 107 12.28 2.40 -8.12
CA TYR A 107 11.02 2.93 -7.60
C TYR A 107 10.97 2.84 -6.06
N GLU A 108 11.27 1.68 -5.49
CA GLU A 108 11.24 1.48 -4.05
C GLU A 108 12.29 2.36 -3.34
N GLN A 109 13.50 2.52 -3.92
CA GLN A 109 14.49 3.44 -3.38
C GLN A 109 14.01 4.90 -3.41
N ALA A 110 13.45 5.34 -4.53
CA ALA A 110 12.91 6.69 -4.66
C ALA A 110 11.73 6.92 -3.68
N LYS A 111 10.88 5.92 -3.49
CA LYS A 111 9.79 5.95 -2.50
C LYS A 111 10.32 6.12 -1.08
N MET A 112 11.39 5.42 -0.71
CA MET A 112 12.07 5.57 0.58
C MET A 112 12.67 6.97 0.76
N MET A 113 13.01 7.65 -0.33
CA MET A 113 13.52 9.03 -0.36
C MET A 113 12.42 10.09 -0.58
N GLY A 114 11.14 9.71 -0.55
CA GLY A 114 10.01 10.62 -0.70
C GLY A 114 9.72 11.07 -2.14
N LYS A 115 10.26 10.37 -3.15
CA LYS A 115 10.13 10.67 -4.59
C LYS A 115 9.57 9.52 -5.41
N GLY A 116 8.72 8.69 -4.80
CA GLY A 116 8.14 7.52 -5.46
C GLY A 116 7.29 7.88 -6.67
N ASN A 117 6.41 8.88 -6.55
CA ASN A 117 5.51 9.27 -7.65
C ASN A 117 6.26 9.84 -8.84
N GLU A 118 7.26 10.69 -8.60
CA GLU A 118 8.10 11.26 -9.64
C GLU A 118 8.89 10.16 -10.36
N MET A 119 9.49 9.24 -9.60
CA MET A 119 10.22 8.11 -10.17
C MET A 119 9.30 7.18 -10.97
N ARG A 120 8.09 6.91 -10.48
CA ARG A 120 7.06 6.15 -11.21
C ARG A 120 6.82 6.74 -12.59
N THR A 121 6.52 8.03 -12.68
CA THR A 121 6.26 8.74 -13.93
C THR A 121 7.43 8.65 -14.88
N VAL A 122 8.65 8.86 -14.37
CA VAL A 122 9.87 8.80 -15.18
C VAL A 122 10.12 7.40 -15.70
N LEU A 123 9.95 6.36 -14.88
CA LEU A 123 10.17 4.97 -15.30
C LEU A 123 9.15 4.52 -16.36
N PHE A 124 7.86 4.80 -16.19
CA PHE A 124 6.85 4.47 -17.20
C PHE A 124 7.12 5.21 -18.52
N ARG A 125 7.45 6.50 -18.48
CA ARG A 125 7.82 7.27 -19.67
C ARG A 125 9.03 6.65 -20.35
N THR A 126 10.12 6.41 -19.63
CA THR A 126 11.39 5.88 -20.17
C THR A 126 11.17 4.53 -20.85
N ILE A 127 10.42 3.63 -20.24
CA ILE A 127 10.19 2.29 -20.78
C ILE A 127 9.21 2.31 -21.95
N HIS A 128 8.09 3.03 -21.85
CA HIS A 128 7.00 2.92 -22.82
C HIS A 128 7.03 3.98 -23.92
N LYS A 129 7.45 5.22 -23.63
CA LYS A 129 7.52 6.30 -24.63
C LYS A 129 8.89 6.41 -25.26
N ASP A 130 9.93 6.47 -24.44
CA ASP A 130 11.30 6.60 -24.94
C ASP A 130 11.84 5.25 -25.49
N LYS A 131 11.13 4.13 -25.22
CA LYS A 131 11.49 2.76 -25.62
C LYS A 131 12.85 2.32 -25.11
N ILE A 132 13.24 2.82 -23.94
CA ILE A 132 14.49 2.49 -23.28
C ILE A 132 14.16 1.56 -22.12
N ASP A 133 14.46 0.29 -22.25
CA ASP A 133 14.32 -0.69 -21.16
C ASP A 133 15.66 -1.05 -20.50
N GLY A 134 16.72 -0.36 -20.91
CA GLY A 134 18.07 -0.50 -20.37
C GLY A 134 18.33 0.32 -19.10
N VAL A 135 17.34 0.45 -18.20
CA VAL A 135 17.49 1.14 -16.88
C VAL A 135 18.54 0.52 -15.96
N LEU A 136 19.21 -0.53 -16.46
CA LEU A 136 20.37 -1.15 -15.82
C LEU A 136 21.64 -0.33 -15.99
N ASP A 137 21.77 0.44 -17.08
CA ASP A 137 22.92 1.25 -17.33
C ASP A 137 23.03 2.33 -16.24
N ARG A 138 24.20 2.39 -15.60
CA ARG A 138 24.44 3.34 -14.49
C ARG A 138 24.30 4.78 -14.94
N SER A 139 24.74 5.10 -16.15
CA SER A 139 24.70 6.46 -16.68
C SER A 139 23.26 6.91 -16.89
N LEU A 140 22.42 6.03 -17.44
CA LEU A 140 20.99 6.32 -17.59
C LEU A 140 20.30 6.46 -16.21
N ARG A 141 20.59 5.55 -15.28
CA ARG A 141 20.04 5.67 -13.91
C ARG A 141 20.37 7.00 -13.28
N GLU A 142 21.62 7.46 -13.42
CA GLU A 142 22.05 8.76 -12.89
C GLU A 142 21.23 9.92 -13.48
N VAL A 143 20.93 9.89 -14.78
CA VAL A 143 20.08 10.88 -15.43
C VAL A 143 18.67 10.88 -14.83
N LEU A 144 18.05 9.70 -14.72
CA LEU A 144 16.68 9.57 -14.18
C LEU A 144 16.62 9.99 -12.70
N ILE A 145 17.63 9.64 -11.89
CA ILE A 145 17.72 10.03 -10.48
C ILE A 145 17.79 11.56 -10.33
N LYS A 146 18.61 12.22 -11.15
CA LYS A 146 18.70 13.68 -11.16
C LYS A 146 17.43 14.36 -11.62
N GLU A 147 16.75 13.77 -12.61
CA GLU A 147 15.47 14.29 -13.13
C GLU A 147 14.41 14.35 -12.05
N VAL A 148 14.35 13.37 -11.14
CA VAL A 148 13.40 13.38 -10.01
C VAL A 148 13.89 14.19 -8.81
N GLY A 149 15.03 14.85 -8.94
CA GLY A 149 15.59 15.74 -7.90
C GLY A 149 16.25 15.00 -6.74
N LEU A 150 16.77 13.80 -6.97
CA LEU A 150 17.50 13.02 -5.97
C LEU A 150 19.01 13.10 -6.18
N ASP A 151 19.77 12.93 -5.10
CA ASP A 151 21.23 12.79 -5.15
C ASP A 151 21.61 11.38 -5.62
N PRO A 152 22.37 11.25 -6.74
CA PRO A 152 22.72 9.93 -7.27
C PRO A 152 23.56 9.08 -6.33
N LYS A 153 24.47 9.70 -5.55
CA LYS A 153 25.34 8.95 -4.63
C LYS A 153 24.51 8.34 -3.50
N ALA A 154 23.69 9.15 -2.83
CA ALA A 154 22.81 8.66 -1.76
C ALA A 154 21.82 7.62 -2.28
N PHE A 155 21.32 7.78 -3.52
CA PHE A 155 20.44 6.83 -4.16
C PHE A 155 21.11 5.48 -4.39
N GLU A 156 22.31 5.45 -4.99
CA GLU A 156 23.06 4.22 -5.25
C GLU A 156 23.51 3.53 -3.96
N GLU A 157 23.85 4.28 -2.91
CA GLU A 157 24.12 3.73 -1.58
C GLU A 157 22.86 3.04 -1.00
N GLY A 158 21.70 3.66 -1.17
CA GLY A 158 20.42 3.08 -0.80
C GLY A 158 20.11 1.80 -1.59
N MET A 159 20.31 1.80 -2.90
CA MET A 159 20.18 0.62 -3.76
C MET A 159 21.09 -0.52 -3.29
N ALA A 160 22.36 -0.22 -3.02
CA ALA A 160 23.34 -1.20 -2.55
C ALA A 160 23.01 -1.79 -1.17
N SER A 161 22.18 -1.13 -0.37
CA SER A 161 21.73 -1.65 0.93
C SER A 161 20.86 -2.92 0.85
N GLY A 162 20.33 -3.23 -0.33
CA GLY A 162 19.39 -4.31 -0.57
C GLY A 162 18.00 -4.09 0.03
N LYS A 163 17.72 -2.94 0.65
CA LYS A 163 16.38 -2.62 1.18
C LYS A 163 15.33 -2.52 0.07
N PRO A 164 15.60 -1.84 -1.07
CA PRO A 164 14.64 -1.78 -2.17
C PRO A 164 14.28 -3.16 -2.72
N ALA A 165 15.27 -4.01 -2.97
CA ALA A 165 15.05 -5.36 -3.46
C ALA A 165 14.19 -6.20 -2.50
N ARG A 166 14.41 -6.05 -1.18
CA ARG A 166 13.54 -6.70 -0.18
C ARG A 166 12.12 -6.17 -0.23
N ALA A 167 11.93 -4.87 -0.40
CA ALA A 167 10.59 -4.27 -0.52
C ALA A 167 9.84 -4.79 -1.76
N VAL A 168 10.53 -4.93 -2.90
CA VAL A 168 9.97 -5.56 -4.12
C VAL A 168 9.55 -7.00 -3.84
N GLU A 169 10.40 -7.79 -3.18
CA GLU A 169 10.10 -9.18 -2.85
C GLU A 169 8.94 -9.31 -1.84
N ASP A 170 8.85 -8.41 -0.88
CA ASP A 170 7.73 -8.35 0.07
C ASP A 170 6.42 -8.02 -0.66
N GLY A 171 6.46 -7.07 -1.58
CA GLY A 171 5.33 -6.73 -2.45
C GLY A 171 4.90 -7.89 -3.33
N ARG A 172 5.86 -8.61 -3.92
CA ARG A 172 5.61 -9.81 -4.73
C ARG A 172 4.91 -10.90 -3.89
N ARG A 173 5.45 -11.23 -2.71
CA ARG A 173 4.83 -12.21 -1.80
C ARG A 173 3.44 -11.80 -1.35
N TRP A 174 3.22 -10.50 -1.12
CA TRP A 174 1.89 -10.01 -0.78
C TRP A 174 0.90 -10.20 -1.92
N GLY A 175 1.25 -9.76 -3.14
CA GLY A 175 0.40 -9.95 -4.31
C GLY A 175 0.07 -11.41 -4.60
N GLU A 176 1.05 -12.32 -4.45
CA GLU A 176 0.83 -13.77 -4.58
C GLU A 176 -0.13 -14.30 -3.51
N ARG A 177 0.04 -13.89 -2.25
CA ARG A 177 -0.84 -14.32 -1.15
C ARG A 177 -2.29 -13.93 -1.40
N ILE A 178 -2.54 -12.71 -1.91
CA ILE A 178 -3.89 -12.23 -2.24
C ILE A 178 -4.33 -12.60 -3.66
N LYS A 179 -3.56 -13.44 -4.33
CA LYS A 179 -3.84 -13.98 -5.68
C LYS A 179 -4.03 -12.89 -6.73
N VAL A 180 -3.12 -11.90 -6.77
CA VAL A 180 -3.03 -10.97 -7.88
C VAL A 180 -2.64 -11.78 -9.12
N SER A 181 -3.54 -11.84 -10.11
CA SER A 181 -3.38 -12.69 -11.30
C SER A 181 -2.92 -11.92 -12.55
N SER A 182 -3.03 -10.60 -12.51
CA SER A 182 -2.68 -9.71 -13.63
C SER A 182 -2.31 -8.33 -13.13
N THR A 183 -1.67 -7.53 -13.99
CA THR A 183 -1.38 -6.11 -13.71
C THR A 183 -1.95 -5.23 -14.82
N PRO A 184 -2.48 -4.04 -14.45
CA PRO A 184 -2.64 -3.56 -13.09
C PRO A 184 -3.73 -4.32 -12.33
N SER A 185 -3.62 -4.35 -10.99
CA SER A 185 -4.68 -4.76 -10.08
C SER A 185 -4.73 -3.78 -8.92
N VAL A 186 -5.88 -3.52 -8.35
CA VAL A 186 -5.99 -2.64 -7.19
C VAL A 186 -6.60 -3.35 -5.99
N LEU A 187 -6.10 -3.02 -4.82
CA LEU A 187 -6.63 -3.40 -3.52
C LEU A 187 -7.12 -2.13 -2.83
N LEU A 188 -8.42 -2.06 -2.57
CA LEU A 188 -9.04 -0.94 -1.87
C LEU A 188 -9.24 -1.32 -0.40
N ASP A 189 -8.89 -0.41 0.49
CA ASP A 189 -9.05 -0.53 1.94
C ASP A 189 -8.60 -1.88 2.52
N GLY A 190 -7.57 -2.48 1.92
CA GLY A 190 -6.91 -3.69 2.41
C GLY A 190 -7.59 -5.01 2.07
N ASN A 191 -8.86 -5.03 1.67
CA ASN A 191 -9.59 -6.28 1.45
C ASN A 191 -10.57 -6.31 0.26
N ILE A 192 -10.69 -5.23 -0.51
CA ILE A 192 -11.54 -5.17 -1.70
C ILE A 192 -10.63 -5.16 -2.93
N LYS A 193 -10.56 -6.28 -3.66
CA LYS A 193 -9.70 -6.45 -4.82
C LYS A 193 -10.46 -6.25 -6.12
N VAL A 194 -9.90 -5.47 -7.04
CA VAL A 194 -10.34 -5.34 -8.43
C VAL A 194 -9.18 -5.75 -9.33
N ASP A 195 -9.36 -6.79 -10.13
CA ASP A 195 -8.34 -7.33 -11.01
C ASP A 195 -8.90 -7.89 -12.32
N GLY A 196 -8.02 -8.35 -13.20
CA GLY A 196 -8.37 -9.00 -14.47
C GLY A 196 -9.26 -8.13 -15.35
N LEU A 197 -10.30 -8.74 -15.90
CA LEU A 197 -11.25 -8.06 -16.79
C LEU A 197 -12.08 -6.97 -16.11
N ASN A 198 -12.11 -6.95 -14.78
CA ASN A 198 -12.81 -5.95 -14.00
C ASN A 198 -11.96 -4.70 -13.74
N MET A 199 -10.66 -4.76 -14.08
CA MET A 199 -9.73 -3.65 -13.87
C MET A 199 -9.89 -2.60 -14.99
N THR A 200 -11.01 -1.88 -14.96
CA THR A 200 -11.25 -0.70 -15.80
C THR A 200 -11.39 0.55 -14.94
N PRO A 201 -10.97 1.74 -15.43
CA PRO A 201 -11.09 2.98 -14.67
C PRO A 201 -12.51 3.23 -14.17
N GLU A 202 -13.53 2.98 -15.00
CA GLU A 202 -14.95 3.20 -14.70
C GLU A 202 -15.44 2.27 -13.58
N ASN A 203 -14.99 1.01 -13.58
CA ASN A 203 -15.35 0.08 -12.53
C ASN A 203 -14.68 0.45 -11.21
N VAL A 204 -13.40 0.83 -11.23
CA VAL A 204 -12.68 1.30 -10.03
C VAL A 204 -13.35 2.56 -9.45
N VAL A 205 -13.73 3.53 -10.30
CA VAL A 205 -14.52 4.71 -9.91
C VAL A 205 -15.82 4.28 -9.22
N THR A 206 -16.54 3.32 -9.82
CA THR A 206 -17.82 2.84 -9.28
C THR A 206 -17.66 2.21 -7.89
N VAL A 207 -16.63 1.39 -7.70
CA VAL A 207 -16.37 0.75 -6.41
C VAL A 207 -15.99 1.78 -5.36
N ILE A 208 -15.03 2.68 -5.67
CA ILE A 208 -14.59 3.74 -4.73
C ILE A 208 -15.76 4.65 -4.34
N ARG A 209 -16.55 5.10 -5.32
CA ARG A 209 -17.72 5.93 -5.05
C ARG A 209 -18.70 5.23 -4.13
N SER A 210 -18.95 3.93 -4.34
CA SER A 210 -19.88 3.17 -3.50
C SER A 210 -19.39 2.97 -2.06
N ILE A 211 -18.06 2.91 -1.84
CA ILE A 211 -17.46 2.89 -0.50
C ILE A 211 -17.73 4.23 0.21
N LEU A 212 -17.43 5.34 -0.47
CA LEU A 212 -17.63 6.69 0.09
C LEU A 212 -19.12 7.01 0.33
N ASP A 213 -20.02 6.55 -0.56
CA ASP A 213 -21.48 6.71 -0.39
C ASP A 213 -22.01 5.90 0.80
N ALA A 214 -21.41 4.76 1.10
CA ALA A 214 -21.77 3.95 2.26
C ALA A 214 -21.39 4.65 3.58
N ASP A 215 -20.29 5.41 3.58
CA ASP A 215 -19.88 6.22 4.74
C ASP A 215 -20.83 7.38 5.01
N ALA A 216 -21.32 8.02 3.96
CA ALA A 216 -22.22 9.17 4.07
C ALA A 216 -23.63 8.83 4.61
N LYS A 217 -23.97 7.53 4.66
CA LYS A 217 -25.27 7.02 5.13
C LYS A 217 -25.27 6.57 6.60
N LYS A 218 -24.11 6.61 7.26
CA LYS A 218 -23.91 6.30 8.68
C LYS A 218 -23.97 7.56 9.54
#